data_e641afb5a925655fbaf05841076b233d
#
_entry.id   e641afb5a925655fbaf05841076b233d
#
_cell.length_a   1.000
_cell.length_b   1.000
_cell.length_c   1.000
_cell.angle_alpha   90.00
_cell.angle_beta   90.00
_cell.angle_gamma   90.00
#
_symmetry.space_group_name_H-M   'P 1'
#
loop_
_entity.id
_entity.type
_entity.pdbx_description
1 polymer ?
#
loop_
_entity_poly.entity_id
_entity_poly.type
_entity_poly.pdbx_seq_one_letter_code
_entity_poly.pdbx_strand_id
1 'polypeptide(L)'
;MVLDHHLLPLETNKSLPRFLEVSIKSLLCNDAYLSKASCNAHQFKAHIESQFVDGMSWENFDQIAIDHIRPISSFSDLLNNKEQRMICINYRNLQPLWIKDNRAKSDDYTPLDELAWVERMQALGYEGELFLKYEEGNSY
;
A
#
# COMPACT_ATOMS: atom_id res chain seq x y z
N MET A 1 -7.73 -13.32 -4.43
CA MET A 1 -7.43 -12.18 -3.54
C MET A 1 -7.71 -10.87 -4.25
N VAL A 2 -8.14 -9.90 -3.54
CA VAL A 2 -8.50 -8.61 -4.10
C VAL A 2 -7.94 -7.50 -3.23
N LEU A 3 -7.85 -6.28 -3.81
CA LEU A 3 -7.60 -5.10 -3.01
C LEU A 3 -8.85 -4.75 -2.22
N ASP A 4 -8.67 -4.28 -1.01
CA ASP A 4 -9.79 -3.85 -0.19
C ASP A 4 -10.39 -2.57 -0.77
N HIS A 5 -11.71 -2.48 -0.74
CA HIS A 5 -12.42 -1.31 -1.25
C HIS A 5 -12.10 -0.04 -0.48
N HIS A 6 -11.62 -0.15 0.75
CA HIS A 6 -11.19 1.02 1.52
C HIS A 6 -10.00 1.71 0.88
N LEU A 7 -9.19 0.97 0.13
CA LEU A 7 -8.00 1.51 -0.51
C LEU A 7 -8.37 2.40 -1.69
N LEU A 8 -9.48 2.10 -2.35
CA LEU A 8 -9.88 2.83 -3.55
C LEU A 8 -11.40 2.78 -3.72
N PRO A 9 -12.13 3.61 -2.97
CA PRO A 9 -13.59 3.68 -3.14
C PRO A 9 -13.91 4.27 -4.50
N LEU A 10 -14.34 3.44 -5.42
CA LEU A 10 -14.54 3.82 -6.82
C LEU A 10 -15.48 5.01 -6.99
N GLU A 11 -16.51 5.08 -6.17
CA GLU A 11 -17.51 6.13 -6.26
C GLU A 11 -16.94 7.50 -5.95
N THR A 12 -15.90 7.56 -5.12
CA THR A 12 -15.33 8.82 -4.67
C THR A 12 -13.96 9.12 -5.29
N ASN A 13 -13.33 8.12 -5.91
CA ASN A 13 -11.96 8.26 -6.43
C ASN A 13 -11.87 7.90 -7.91
N LYS A 14 -12.89 8.25 -8.69
CA LYS A 14 -12.91 7.93 -10.12
C LYS A 14 -11.75 8.51 -10.90
N SER A 15 -11.17 9.59 -10.40
CA SER A 15 -10.05 10.26 -11.05
C SER A 15 -8.69 9.59 -10.75
N LEU A 16 -8.63 8.65 -9.81
CA LEU A 16 -7.38 7.96 -9.50
C LEU A 16 -7.04 6.94 -10.57
N PRO A 17 -5.75 6.73 -10.84
CA PRO A 17 -5.32 5.75 -11.84
C PRO A 17 -5.80 4.34 -11.50
N ARG A 18 -6.21 3.60 -12.53
CA ARG A 18 -6.72 2.24 -12.35
C ARG A 18 -5.68 1.26 -11.82
N PHE A 19 -4.40 1.54 -12.01
CA PHE A 19 -3.39 0.62 -11.51
C PHE A 19 -3.37 0.52 -9.97
N LEU A 20 -4.10 1.39 -9.29
CA LEU A 20 -4.28 1.27 -7.85
C LEU A 20 -5.36 0.24 -7.49
N GLU A 21 -6.11 -0.24 -8.46
CA GLU A 21 -7.21 -1.18 -8.28
C GLU A 21 -6.87 -2.54 -8.88
N VAL A 22 -5.94 -3.25 -8.32
CA VAL A 22 -5.54 -4.54 -8.88
C VAL A 22 -5.63 -5.66 -7.85
N SER A 23 -5.89 -6.87 -8.34
CA SER A 23 -5.84 -8.06 -7.49
C SER A 23 -4.39 -8.49 -7.32
N ILE A 24 -4.14 -9.29 -6.31
CA ILE A 24 -2.80 -9.85 -6.10
C ILE A 24 -2.35 -10.68 -7.29
N LYS A 25 -3.29 -11.39 -7.91
CA LYS A 25 -2.97 -12.21 -9.08
C LYS A 25 -2.46 -11.34 -10.22
N SER A 26 -3.13 -10.20 -10.45
CA SER A 26 -2.67 -9.24 -11.45
C SER A 26 -1.31 -8.66 -11.10
N LEU A 27 -1.07 -8.37 -9.82
CA LEU A 27 0.23 -7.89 -9.37
C LEU A 27 1.34 -8.88 -9.68
N LEU A 28 1.13 -10.15 -9.39
CA LEU A 28 2.15 -11.17 -9.61
C LEU A 28 2.41 -11.44 -11.08
N CYS A 29 1.46 -11.15 -11.95
CA CYS A 29 1.56 -11.42 -13.38
C CYS A 29 1.76 -10.16 -14.22
N ASN A 30 1.82 -8.98 -13.62
CA ASN A 30 1.87 -7.72 -14.35
C ASN A 30 3.19 -6.99 -14.10
N ASP A 31 4.16 -7.21 -14.99
CA ASP A 31 5.48 -6.57 -14.88
C ASP A 31 5.40 -5.05 -14.91
N ALA A 32 4.46 -4.48 -15.65
CA ALA A 32 4.31 -3.03 -15.72
C ALA A 32 3.91 -2.46 -14.35
N TYR A 33 2.99 -3.13 -13.66
CA TYR A 33 2.60 -2.70 -12.31
C TYR A 33 3.74 -2.89 -11.32
N LEU A 34 4.39 -4.04 -11.36
CA LEU A 34 5.50 -4.34 -10.46
C LEU A 34 6.66 -3.37 -10.64
N SER A 35 6.90 -2.94 -11.88
CA SER A 35 7.91 -1.91 -12.14
C SER A 35 7.55 -0.60 -11.43
N LYS A 36 6.26 -0.22 -11.44
CA LYS A 36 5.80 0.97 -10.73
C LYS A 36 5.90 0.80 -9.22
N ALA A 37 5.72 -0.41 -8.72
CA ALA A 37 5.87 -0.72 -7.30
C ALA A 37 7.35 -0.84 -6.88
N SER A 38 8.26 -0.70 -7.82
CA SER A 38 9.72 -0.74 -7.63
C SER A 38 10.23 -2.13 -7.26
N CYS A 39 9.61 -3.16 -7.79
CA CYS A 39 10.04 -4.54 -7.56
C CYS A 39 9.67 -5.43 -8.74
N ASN A 40 10.19 -6.64 -8.74
CA ASN A 40 9.75 -7.69 -9.66
C ASN A 40 8.82 -8.67 -8.92
N ALA A 41 8.28 -9.64 -9.67
CA ALA A 41 7.33 -10.60 -9.10
C ALA A 41 7.93 -11.39 -7.94
N HIS A 42 9.19 -11.79 -8.06
CA HIS A 42 9.87 -12.55 -7.02
C HIS A 42 10.02 -11.72 -5.74
N GLN A 43 10.47 -10.48 -5.88
CA GLN A 43 10.63 -9.58 -4.74
C GLN A 43 9.29 -9.27 -4.08
N PHE A 44 8.25 -9.04 -4.87
CA PHE A 44 6.94 -8.76 -4.34
C PHE A 44 6.40 -9.94 -3.55
N LYS A 45 6.48 -11.13 -4.11
CA LYS A 45 6.03 -12.35 -3.46
C LYS A 45 6.76 -12.57 -2.13
N ALA A 46 8.09 -12.44 -2.15
CA ALA A 46 8.90 -12.62 -0.95
C ALA A 46 8.55 -11.58 0.12
N HIS A 47 8.33 -10.32 -0.29
CA HIS A 47 7.97 -9.25 0.62
C HIS A 47 6.63 -9.51 1.31
N ILE A 48 5.63 -9.90 0.55
CA ILE A 48 4.31 -10.20 1.10
C ILE A 48 4.39 -11.42 2.02
N GLU A 49 5.04 -12.49 1.58
CA GLU A 49 5.18 -13.72 2.35
C GLU A 49 5.89 -13.49 3.68
N SER A 50 6.90 -12.63 3.70
CA SER A 50 7.63 -12.31 4.93
C SER A 50 6.76 -11.66 6.00
N GLN A 51 5.61 -11.14 5.62
CA GLN A 51 4.67 -10.47 6.51
C GLN A 51 3.46 -11.33 6.87
N PHE A 52 3.40 -12.57 6.39
CA PHE A 52 2.29 -13.45 6.72
C PHE A 52 2.24 -13.69 8.22
N VAL A 53 1.04 -13.56 8.77
CA VAL A 53 0.78 -13.90 10.18
C VAL A 53 0.17 -15.30 10.26
N ASP A 54 -0.03 -15.79 11.46
CA ASP A 54 -0.55 -17.14 11.68
C ASP A 54 -1.81 -17.43 10.87
N GLY A 55 -1.77 -18.52 10.14
CA GLY A 55 -2.88 -18.96 9.30
C GLY A 55 -2.85 -18.45 7.88
N MET A 56 -2.02 -17.47 7.57
CA MET A 56 -1.89 -16.96 6.19
C MET A 56 -1.00 -17.87 5.36
N SER A 57 -1.43 -18.12 4.13
CA SER A 57 -0.64 -18.85 3.15
C SER A 57 -1.11 -18.48 1.75
N TRP A 58 -0.36 -18.89 0.74
CA TRP A 58 -0.78 -18.69 -0.65
C TRP A 58 -2.03 -19.48 -0.98
N GLU A 59 -2.31 -20.55 -0.24
CA GLU A 59 -3.50 -21.39 -0.45
C GLU A 59 -4.80 -20.70 -0.06
N ASN A 60 -4.76 -19.80 0.92
CA ASN A 60 -5.95 -19.05 1.33
C ASN A 60 -5.86 -17.56 0.96
N PHE A 61 -5.13 -17.28 -0.09
CA PHE A 61 -4.89 -15.91 -0.55
C PHE A 61 -6.16 -15.17 -0.97
N ASP A 62 -7.23 -15.88 -1.27
CA ASP A 62 -8.54 -15.29 -1.55
C ASP A 62 -9.17 -14.62 -0.31
N GLN A 63 -8.67 -14.93 0.88
CA GLN A 63 -9.12 -14.31 2.12
C GLN A 63 -8.20 -13.19 2.59
N ILE A 64 -7.20 -12.86 1.79
CA ILE A 64 -6.18 -11.88 2.12
C ILE A 64 -6.32 -10.69 1.18
N ALA A 65 -6.23 -9.49 1.74
CA ALA A 65 -6.17 -8.24 0.98
C ALA A 65 -4.76 -7.70 1.01
N ILE A 66 -4.36 -7.02 -0.05
CA ILE A 66 -3.14 -6.22 -0.03
C ILE A 66 -3.52 -4.81 0.39
N ASP A 67 -3.00 -4.39 1.50
CA ASP A 67 -3.31 -3.11 2.11
C ASP A 67 -2.17 -2.11 1.87
N HIS A 68 -2.54 -0.85 1.60
CA HIS A 68 -1.58 0.25 1.64
C HIS A 68 -1.40 0.64 3.10
N ILE A 69 -0.21 0.42 3.65
CA ILE A 69 0.08 0.72 5.06
C ILE A 69 -0.21 2.19 5.32
N ARG A 70 0.35 3.08 4.51
CA ARG A 70 -0.08 4.47 4.48
C ARG A 70 -1.22 4.56 3.46
N PRO A 71 -2.43 4.92 3.88
CA PRO A 71 -3.59 4.85 3.00
C PRO A 71 -3.56 5.88 1.88
N ILE A 72 -4.23 5.55 0.78
CA ILE A 72 -4.34 6.42 -0.38
C ILE A 72 -4.82 7.81 0.03
N SER A 73 -5.80 7.89 0.92
CA SER A 73 -6.41 9.16 1.34
C SER A 73 -5.44 10.08 2.10
N SER A 74 -4.32 9.55 2.59
CA SER A 74 -3.36 10.35 3.35
C SER A 74 -2.40 11.17 2.47
N PHE A 75 -2.36 10.89 1.18
CA PHE A 75 -1.51 11.63 0.24
C PHE A 75 -2.24 12.86 -0.26
N SER A 76 -1.53 13.98 -0.36
CA SER A 76 -2.16 15.26 -0.68
C SER A 76 -2.56 15.41 -2.15
N ASP A 77 -1.83 14.78 -3.07
CA ASP A 77 -2.06 15.01 -4.51
C ASP A 77 -1.64 13.81 -5.36
N LEU A 78 -2.32 12.69 -5.19
CA LEU A 78 -2.05 11.51 -6.02
C LEU A 78 -2.41 11.76 -7.47
N LEU A 79 -3.40 12.62 -7.72
CA LEU A 79 -3.92 12.81 -9.06
C LEU A 79 -2.90 13.48 -9.96
N ASN A 80 -2.19 14.49 -9.46
CA ASN A 80 -1.27 15.30 -10.28
C ASN A 80 0.21 15.06 -9.96
N ASN A 81 0.52 14.38 -8.87
CA ASN A 81 1.91 14.17 -8.45
C ASN A 81 2.31 12.71 -8.67
N LYS A 82 3.11 12.49 -9.71
CA LYS A 82 3.57 11.14 -10.06
C LYS A 82 4.39 10.51 -8.96
N GLU A 83 5.24 11.29 -8.31
CA GLU A 83 6.12 10.79 -7.26
C GLU A 83 5.31 10.31 -6.05
N GLN A 84 4.22 11.02 -5.72
CA GLN A 84 3.33 10.56 -4.65
C GLN A 84 2.66 9.24 -5.03
N ARG A 85 2.22 9.10 -6.29
CA ARG A 85 1.66 7.82 -6.76
C ARG A 85 2.67 6.69 -6.63
N MET A 86 3.92 6.96 -7.01
CA MET A 86 4.97 5.95 -6.98
C MET A 86 5.24 5.44 -5.57
N ILE A 87 5.29 6.34 -4.58
CA ILE A 87 5.50 5.89 -3.21
C ILE A 87 4.27 5.20 -2.64
N CYS A 88 3.08 5.65 -3.01
CA CYS A 88 1.85 5.04 -2.55
C CYS A 88 1.77 3.56 -2.93
N ILE A 89 2.18 3.22 -4.15
CA ILE A 89 2.15 1.84 -4.65
C ILE A 89 3.48 1.12 -4.50
N ASN A 90 4.50 1.76 -3.95
CA ASN A 90 5.78 1.10 -3.73
C ASN A 90 5.56 -0.15 -2.86
N TYR A 91 6.24 -1.25 -3.21
CA TYR A 91 6.02 -2.52 -2.51
C TYR A 91 6.27 -2.42 -1.00
N ARG A 92 7.14 -1.49 -0.58
CA ARG A 92 7.43 -1.28 0.83
C ARG A 92 6.24 -0.76 1.61
N ASN A 93 5.29 -0.13 0.91
CA ASN A 93 4.05 0.40 1.49
C ASN A 93 2.90 -0.62 1.47
N LEU A 94 3.16 -1.84 1.04
CA LEU A 94 2.13 -2.86 0.88
C LEU A 94 2.30 -3.98 1.90
N GLN A 95 1.20 -4.48 2.42
CA GLN A 95 1.18 -5.57 3.38
C GLN A 95 -0.03 -6.46 3.19
N PRO A 96 0.07 -7.75 3.57
CA PRO A 96 -1.11 -8.61 3.58
C PRO A 96 -1.89 -8.41 4.88
N LEU A 97 -3.21 -8.31 4.76
CA LEU A 97 -4.11 -8.33 5.91
C LEU A 97 -5.26 -9.27 5.60
N TRP A 98 -5.85 -9.88 6.62
CA TRP A 98 -7.12 -10.54 6.43
C TRP A 98 -8.14 -9.51 5.94
N ILE A 99 -9.01 -9.89 5.03
CA ILE A 99 -9.99 -8.94 4.46
C ILE A 99 -10.78 -8.24 5.56
N LYS A 100 -11.22 -8.96 6.58
CA LYS A 100 -11.98 -8.34 7.67
C LYS A 100 -11.16 -7.32 8.47
N ASP A 101 -9.88 -7.59 8.67
CA ASP A 101 -9.01 -6.69 9.42
C ASP A 101 -8.68 -5.45 8.60
N ASN A 102 -8.55 -5.62 7.30
CA ASN A 102 -8.34 -4.50 6.41
C ASN A 102 -9.55 -3.56 6.40
N ARG A 103 -10.75 -4.11 6.40
CA ARG A 103 -11.97 -3.31 6.49
C ARG A 103 -12.05 -2.56 7.82
N ALA A 104 -11.65 -3.20 8.91
CA ALA A 104 -11.61 -2.58 10.23
C ALA A 104 -10.59 -1.45 10.31
N LYS A 105 -9.45 -1.61 9.64
CA LYS A 105 -8.40 -0.58 9.58
C LYS A 105 -8.91 0.68 8.89
N SER A 106 -9.70 0.48 7.83
CA SER A 106 -10.21 1.59 7.02
C SER A 106 -9.07 2.48 6.52
N ASP A 107 -9.27 3.79 6.47
CA ASP A 107 -8.27 4.76 6.01
C ASP A 107 -7.73 5.62 7.15
N ASP A 108 -7.83 5.13 8.38
CA ASP A 108 -7.30 5.84 9.55
C ASP A 108 -5.77 6.00 9.42
N TYR A 109 -5.31 7.20 9.71
CA TYR A 109 -3.89 7.50 9.65
C TYR A 109 -3.56 8.67 10.57
N THR A 110 -2.89 8.38 11.66
CA THR A 110 -2.55 9.36 12.70
C THR A 110 -1.10 9.80 12.60
N PRO A 111 -0.68 10.86 13.32
CA PRO A 111 0.73 11.22 13.37
C PRO A 111 1.63 10.09 13.87
N LEU A 112 1.16 9.28 14.81
CA LEU A 112 1.93 8.12 15.27
C LEU A 112 2.07 7.06 14.18
N ASP A 113 1.01 6.86 13.41
CA ASP A 113 1.06 5.95 12.26
C ASP A 113 2.11 6.42 11.25
N GLU A 114 2.19 7.73 11.03
CA GLU A 114 3.18 8.26 10.10
C GLU A 114 4.61 8.05 10.58
N LEU A 115 4.85 8.24 11.87
CA LEU A 115 6.18 7.96 12.44
C LEU A 115 6.57 6.50 12.23
N ALA A 116 5.66 5.59 12.50
CA ALA A 116 5.91 4.16 12.30
C ALA A 116 6.14 3.84 10.82
N TRP A 117 5.37 4.47 9.94
CA TRP A 117 5.51 4.27 8.50
C TRP A 117 6.87 4.77 8.00
N VAL A 118 7.31 5.94 8.46
CA VAL A 118 8.62 6.48 8.10
C VAL A 118 9.73 5.51 8.53
N GLU A 119 9.68 5.02 9.75
CA GLU A 119 10.67 4.07 10.24
C GLU A 119 10.70 2.80 9.38
N ARG A 120 9.52 2.31 9.00
CA ARG A 120 9.41 1.14 8.14
C ARG A 120 10.03 1.38 6.77
N MET A 121 9.70 2.50 6.13
CA MET A 121 10.21 2.81 4.80
C MET A 121 11.72 2.91 4.82
N GLN A 122 12.28 3.56 5.82
CA GLN A 122 13.72 3.69 5.98
C GLN A 122 14.39 2.36 6.28
N ALA A 123 13.79 1.55 7.14
CA ALA A 123 14.31 0.22 7.46
C ALA A 123 14.33 -0.69 6.23
N LEU A 124 13.40 -0.51 5.31
CA LEU A 124 13.32 -1.26 4.07
C LEU A 124 14.16 -0.64 2.93
N GLY A 125 14.93 0.40 3.23
CA GLY A 125 15.85 0.97 2.27
C GLY A 125 15.29 2.01 1.32
N TYR A 126 14.13 2.56 1.62
CA TYR A 126 13.57 3.62 0.79
C TYR A 126 14.33 4.92 1.05
N GLU A 127 14.82 5.56 -0.02
CA GLU A 127 15.62 6.79 0.08
C GLU A 127 14.96 8.00 -0.58
N GLY A 128 13.77 7.82 -1.18
CA GLY A 128 13.08 8.91 -1.86
C GLY A 128 12.37 9.86 -0.92
N GLU A 129 11.68 10.83 -1.48
CA GLU A 129 10.86 11.75 -0.71
C GLU A 129 9.64 11.03 -0.17
N LEU A 130 9.24 11.40 1.05
CA LEU A 130 8.16 10.71 1.76
C LEU A 130 6.82 11.41 1.66
N PHE A 131 6.79 12.70 1.30
CA PHE A 131 5.54 13.47 1.17
C PHE A 131 4.70 13.38 2.44
N LEU A 132 5.27 13.74 3.56
CA LEU A 132 4.61 13.57 4.86
C LEU A 132 3.29 14.32 4.94
N LYS A 133 2.29 13.70 5.55
CA LYS A 133 1.02 14.36 5.83
C LYS A 133 1.14 15.29 7.02
N TYR A 134 1.91 14.85 8.03
CA TYR A 134 2.14 15.61 9.26
C TYR A 134 3.57 16.13 9.24
N GLU A 135 3.74 17.38 8.81
CA GLU A 135 5.05 17.96 8.71
C GLU A 135 5.60 18.33 10.08
N GLU A 136 6.94 18.37 10.18
CA GLU A 136 7.58 18.81 11.39
C GLU A 136 7.14 20.23 11.74
N GLY A 137 6.77 20.44 12.99
CA GLY A 137 6.27 21.73 13.43
C GLY A 137 4.75 21.85 13.40
N ASN A 138 4.07 20.96 12.72
CA ASN A 138 2.62 20.89 12.80
C ASN A 138 2.22 20.20 14.09
N SER A 139 1.07 20.58 14.61
CA SER A 139 0.57 19.93 15.81
C SER A 139 0.15 18.51 15.52
N TYR A 140 0.62 17.64 16.33
CA TYR A 140 0.20 16.26 16.29
C TYR A 140 -0.81 16.02 17.37
#